data_f940235867838c6483373123b9f6a857
#
_entry.id   f940235867838c6483373123b9f6a857
#
_cell.length_a   1.000
_cell.length_b   1.000
_cell.length_c   1.000
_cell.angle_alpha   90.00
_cell.angle_beta   90.00
_cell.angle_gamma   90.00
#
_symmetry.space_group_name_H-M   'P 1'
#
loop_
_entity.id
_entity.type
_entity.pdbx_description
1 polymer ?
#
loop_
_entity_poly.entity_id
_entity_poly.type
_entity_poly.pdbx_seq_one_letter_code
_entity_poly.pdbx_strand_id
1 'polypeptide(L)'
;MVSITDIPAQPRPEVRRYAVEVRDCRECGRKIRGQHPDIAPGQQGATAHRVGPRVRAMAHALHYLHGVPVRKTPAIIEELTGVRLTQGAITQDAMKQAERAVGATYKALRALVSRQPAVHTDDTGWRVAGKTAFLMAFVNPSLSVYQVRPQHRNEEVRELLPADFDGVMICDRGRSYDAAELEGVAQQKCLAHLIRNSAKLSDEKAGQAGRFGRQLKDILQRALLLSAGRKEIGPKAWRKQVEDLNIELTAHLRDRRLRDRDNQRLLNGAGAQHDQGHVLRFLYQGVEPTNNRAERDLRPAVIARKVSHCSKNERGARAFEAFISVLNTFRKLNPASTIPTLARLIACQPAPS
;
A
#
# COMPACT_ATOMS: atom_id res chain seq x y z
N MET A 1 24.46 13.43 33.56
CA MET A 1 23.07 13.91 33.47
C MET A 1 22.21 12.68 33.18
N VAL A 2 21.23 12.38 33.99
CA VAL A 2 20.32 11.24 33.81
C VAL A 2 18.94 11.81 33.46
N SER A 3 18.31 11.28 32.38
CA SER A 3 16.98 11.74 31.94
C SER A 3 16.00 10.57 32.02
N ILE A 4 14.79 10.84 32.48
CA ILE A 4 13.65 9.92 32.44
C ILE A 4 12.61 10.55 31.49
N THR A 5 12.18 9.80 30.49
CA THR A 5 11.10 10.22 29.59
C THR A 5 9.87 9.39 29.90
N ASP A 6 8.79 10.06 30.26
CA ASP A 6 7.50 9.42 30.55
C ASP A 6 6.36 10.13 29.84
N ILE A 7 5.22 9.48 29.75
CA ILE A 7 3.99 10.09 29.24
C ILE A 7 3.30 10.84 30.39
N PRO A 8 2.68 12.01 30.12
CA PRO A 8 1.94 12.73 31.17
C PRO A 8 0.77 11.87 31.69
N ALA A 9 0.39 12.09 32.96
CA ALA A 9 -0.85 11.53 33.48
C ALA A 9 -2.01 11.77 32.49
N GLN A 10 -2.96 10.83 32.40
CA GLN A 10 -4.02 10.74 31.39
C GLN A 10 -4.45 12.10 30.79
N PRO A 11 -4.35 12.30 29.48
CA PRO A 11 -4.81 13.53 28.85
C PRO A 11 -6.32 13.66 29.06
N ARG A 12 -6.76 14.74 29.72
CA ARG A 12 -8.19 15.00 29.88
C ARG A 12 -8.81 15.40 28.54
N PRO A 13 -9.98 14.84 28.17
CA PRO A 13 -10.65 15.25 26.92
C PRO A 13 -11.09 16.71 27.02
N GLU A 14 -10.86 17.45 25.93
CA GLU A 14 -11.38 18.79 25.76
C GLU A 14 -12.86 18.71 25.39
N VAL A 15 -13.75 19.26 26.22
CA VAL A 15 -15.18 19.32 25.98
C VAL A 15 -15.59 20.75 25.65
N ARG A 16 -16.02 20.98 24.39
CA ARG A 16 -16.58 22.27 23.97
C ARG A 16 -18.10 22.17 23.96
N ARG A 17 -18.75 23.07 24.67
CA ARG A 17 -20.21 23.18 24.71
C ARG A 17 -20.63 24.45 23.97
N TYR A 18 -21.59 24.31 23.09
CA TYR A 18 -22.15 25.39 22.31
C TYR A 18 -23.62 25.61 22.72
N ALA A 19 -23.95 26.82 23.16
CA ALA A 19 -25.32 27.23 23.35
C ALA A 19 -25.89 27.72 22.00
N VAL A 20 -26.94 27.08 21.51
CA VAL A 20 -27.55 27.38 20.23
C VAL A 20 -28.94 27.94 20.49
N GLU A 21 -29.22 29.17 20.04
CA GLU A 21 -30.55 29.72 20.10
C GLU A 21 -31.51 28.94 19.17
N VAL A 22 -32.70 28.68 19.66
CA VAL A 22 -33.80 28.06 18.91
C VAL A 22 -35.01 28.97 19.01
N ARG A 23 -35.57 29.39 17.87
CA ARG A 23 -36.77 30.21 17.80
C ARG A 23 -37.76 29.59 16.82
N ASP A 24 -39.04 29.79 17.08
CA ASP A 24 -40.09 29.42 16.13
C ASP A 24 -40.26 30.54 15.10
N CYS A 25 -40.36 30.16 13.82
CA CYS A 25 -40.65 31.12 12.76
C CYS A 25 -42.07 31.66 12.95
N ARG A 26 -42.23 32.99 12.95
CA ARG A 26 -43.53 33.64 13.16
C ARG A 26 -44.51 33.41 12.02
N GLU A 27 -44.03 33.10 10.82
CA GLU A 27 -44.86 32.89 9.64
C GLU A 27 -45.29 31.42 9.45
N CYS A 28 -44.38 30.45 9.68
CA CYS A 28 -44.64 29.04 9.37
C CYS A 28 -44.53 28.10 10.58
N GLY A 29 -44.24 28.60 11.77
CA GLY A 29 -44.09 27.80 12.99
C GLY A 29 -42.89 26.85 13.00
N ARG A 30 -42.02 26.85 11.98
CA ARG A 30 -40.83 25.97 11.95
C ARG A 30 -39.78 26.45 12.91
N LYS A 31 -39.13 25.49 13.61
CA LYS A 31 -38.01 25.80 14.48
C LYS A 31 -36.77 26.17 13.67
N ILE A 32 -36.30 27.43 13.86
CA ILE A 32 -35.05 27.93 13.30
C ILE A 32 -33.99 27.82 14.39
N ARG A 33 -32.81 27.36 14.03
CA ARG A 33 -31.66 27.21 14.94
C ARG A 33 -30.51 28.04 14.46
N GLY A 34 -29.78 28.66 15.38
CA GLY A 34 -28.51 29.30 15.12
C GLY A 34 -27.52 28.32 14.51
N GLN A 35 -26.67 28.81 13.64
CA GLN A 35 -25.60 28.03 13.00
C GLN A 35 -24.25 28.43 13.58
N HIS A 36 -23.34 27.46 13.72
CA HIS A 36 -21.96 27.67 14.11
C HIS A 36 -21.05 26.76 13.26
N PRO A 37 -19.87 27.21 12.80
CA PRO A 37 -18.99 26.42 11.94
C PRO A 37 -18.62 25.05 12.51
N ASP A 38 -18.48 24.94 13.83
CA ASP A 38 -18.13 23.69 14.51
C ASP A 38 -19.33 22.75 14.75
N ILE A 39 -20.56 23.23 14.50
CA ILE A 39 -21.79 22.44 14.66
C ILE A 39 -22.26 21.97 13.29
N ALA A 40 -22.29 20.67 13.10
CA ALA A 40 -22.77 20.13 11.82
C ALA A 40 -24.29 20.36 11.67
N PRO A 41 -24.77 20.58 10.43
CA PRO A 41 -26.20 20.62 10.14
C PRO A 41 -26.89 19.37 10.70
N GLY A 42 -28.01 19.54 11.41
CA GLY A 42 -28.75 18.42 12.02
C GLY A 42 -28.13 17.83 13.30
N GLN A 43 -27.11 18.45 13.88
CA GLN A 43 -26.52 18.04 15.17
C GLN A 43 -27.46 18.43 16.32
N GLN A 44 -28.38 17.52 16.69
CA GLN A 44 -29.40 17.77 17.70
C GLN A 44 -29.90 16.43 18.29
N GLY A 45 -30.53 16.46 19.44
CA GLY A 45 -31.05 15.28 20.11
C GLY A 45 -29.96 14.24 20.36
N ALA A 46 -30.15 13.00 19.93
CA ALA A 46 -29.20 11.92 20.11
C ALA A 46 -27.84 12.16 19.41
N THR A 47 -27.78 13.05 18.42
CA THR A 47 -26.54 13.44 17.72
C THR A 47 -25.91 14.71 18.27
N ALA A 48 -26.46 15.30 19.33
CA ALA A 48 -25.97 16.52 19.93
C ALA A 48 -24.51 16.40 20.44
N HIS A 49 -24.15 15.22 20.94
CA HIS A 49 -22.76 14.92 21.33
C HIS A 49 -22.02 14.28 20.15
N ARG A 50 -20.90 14.88 19.75
CA ARG A 50 -20.02 14.38 18.68
C ARG A 50 -18.60 14.22 19.16
N VAL A 51 -17.97 13.15 18.70
CA VAL A 51 -16.55 12.93 18.90
C VAL A 51 -15.74 13.79 17.93
N GLY A 52 -14.76 14.52 18.45
CA GLY A 52 -13.93 15.44 17.68
C GLY A 52 -13.02 14.74 16.66
N PRO A 53 -12.48 15.50 15.69
CA PRO A 53 -11.73 14.96 14.57
C PRO A 53 -10.42 14.25 15.02
N ARG A 54 -9.77 14.68 16.09
CA ARG A 54 -8.54 14.05 16.62
C ARG A 54 -8.79 12.63 17.11
N VAL A 55 -9.85 12.41 17.88
CA VAL A 55 -10.21 11.08 18.39
C VAL A 55 -10.65 10.17 17.23
N ARG A 56 -11.40 10.70 16.26
CA ARG A 56 -11.79 9.96 15.07
C ARG A 56 -10.56 9.55 14.24
N ALA A 57 -9.62 10.45 14.02
CA ALA A 57 -8.37 10.15 13.33
C ALA A 57 -7.53 9.10 14.08
N MET A 58 -7.46 9.18 15.42
CA MET A 58 -6.81 8.16 16.24
C MET A 58 -7.49 6.79 16.09
N ALA A 59 -8.82 6.73 16.14
CA ALA A 59 -9.57 5.50 15.97
C ALA A 59 -9.29 4.84 14.60
N HIS A 60 -9.28 5.64 13.54
CA HIS A 60 -8.98 5.16 12.19
C HIS A 60 -7.50 4.75 12.04
N ALA A 61 -6.55 5.48 12.63
CA ALA A 61 -5.15 5.11 12.62
C ALA A 61 -4.91 3.78 13.36
N LEU A 62 -5.50 3.59 14.55
CA LEU A 62 -5.42 2.33 15.28
C LEU A 62 -5.91 1.15 14.43
N HIS A 63 -7.03 1.31 13.74
CA HIS A 63 -7.61 0.23 12.94
C HIS A 63 -6.87 0.02 11.61
N TYR A 64 -6.77 1.05 10.77
CA TYR A 64 -6.28 0.90 9.38
C TYR A 64 -4.77 0.93 9.24
N LEU A 65 -4.05 1.61 10.14
CA LEU A 65 -2.59 1.72 10.07
C LEU A 65 -1.89 0.72 11.00
N HIS A 66 -2.43 0.52 12.20
CA HIS A 66 -1.82 -0.35 13.22
C HIS A 66 -2.48 -1.73 13.35
N GLY A 67 -3.53 -2.01 12.56
CA GLY A 67 -4.17 -3.32 12.49
C GLY A 67 -4.97 -3.70 13.75
N VAL A 68 -5.29 -2.74 14.63
CA VAL A 68 -6.11 -3.00 15.81
C VAL A 68 -7.53 -3.37 15.36
N PRO A 69 -8.11 -4.49 15.85
CA PRO A 69 -9.50 -4.84 15.54
C PRO A 69 -10.44 -3.71 15.93
N VAL A 70 -11.37 -3.36 15.05
CA VAL A 70 -12.31 -2.27 15.29
C VAL A 70 -13.10 -2.45 16.59
N ARG A 71 -13.35 -3.69 17.02
CA ARG A 71 -14.01 -4.01 18.31
C ARG A 71 -13.18 -3.60 19.55
N LYS A 72 -11.84 -3.64 19.44
CA LYS A 72 -10.94 -3.28 20.54
C LYS A 72 -10.60 -1.79 20.57
N THR A 73 -10.78 -1.10 19.44
CA THR A 73 -10.44 0.33 19.30
C THR A 73 -11.15 1.22 20.34
N PRO A 74 -12.47 1.05 20.63
CA PRO A 74 -13.15 1.85 21.65
C PRO A 74 -12.52 1.74 23.04
N ALA A 75 -12.23 0.53 23.49
CA ALA A 75 -11.63 0.30 24.81
C ALA A 75 -10.24 0.95 24.94
N ILE A 76 -9.40 0.81 23.92
CA ILE A 76 -8.06 1.43 23.89
C ILE A 76 -8.18 2.96 23.95
N ILE A 77 -9.10 3.56 23.20
CA ILE A 77 -9.29 5.02 23.21
C ILE A 77 -9.81 5.47 24.57
N GLU A 78 -10.78 4.76 25.17
CA GLU A 78 -11.30 5.09 26.50
C GLU A 78 -10.20 5.01 27.57
N GLU A 79 -9.40 3.96 27.56
CA GLU A 79 -8.31 3.77 28.50
C GLU A 79 -7.23 4.86 28.37
N LEU A 80 -6.85 5.22 27.15
CA LEU A 80 -5.79 6.20 26.91
C LEU A 80 -6.24 7.65 27.04
N THR A 81 -7.52 7.96 26.79
CA THR A 81 -7.99 9.35 26.67
C THR A 81 -9.24 9.68 27.49
N GLY A 82 -9.89 8.70 28.09
CA GLY A 82 -11.19 8.87 28.76
C GLY A 82 -12.38 9.13 27.82
N VAL A 83 -12.19 9.11 26.49
CA VAL A 83 -13.27 9.37 25.53
C VAL A 83 -13.98 8.08 25.16
N ARG A 84 -15.29 8.06 25.39
CA ARG A 84 -16.15 6.93 25.03
C ARG A 84 -16.67 7.07 23.60
N LEU A 85 -16.53 6.00 22.83
CA LEU A 85 -17.12 5.86 21.50
C LEU A 85 -17.50 4.41 21.25
N THR A 86 -18.38 4.15 20.27
CA THR A 86 -18.81 2.80 19.96
C THR A 86 -18.15 2.29 18.67
N GLN A 87 -18.06 0.96 18.54
CA GLN A 87 -17.62 0.34 17.29
C GLN A 87 -18.48 0.82 16.09
N GLY A 88 -19.81 0.93 16.28
CA GLY A 88 -20.73 1.41 15.25
C GLY A 88 -20.40 2.83 14.80
N ALA A 89 -20.06 3.73 15.74
CA ALA A 89 -19.66 5.10 15.41
C ALA A 89 -18.38 5.13 14.54
N ILE A 90 -17.38 4.30 14.87
CA ILE A 90 -16.13 4.22 14.09
C ILE A 90 -16.42 3.72 12.67
N THR A 91 -17.20 2.63 12.54
CA THR A 91 -17.47 2.03 11.22
C THR A 91 -18.35 2.92 10.33
N GLN A 92 -19.37 3.55 10.90
CA GLN A 92 -20.21 4.51 10.16
C GLN A 92 -19.43 5.74 9.74
N ASP A 93 -18.57 6.27 10.61
CA ASP A 93 -17.69 7.38 10.27
C ASP A 93 -16.71 7.00 9.15
N ALA A 94 -16.10 5.82 9.20
CA ALA A 94 -15.21 5.35 8.15
C ALA A 94 -15.90 5.31 6.77
N MET A 95 -17.10 4.72 6.69
CA MET A 95 -17.86 4.68 5.45
C MET A 95 -18.22 6.08 4.93
N LYS A 96 -18.63 6.98 5.84
CA LYS A 96 -18.94 8.37 5.51
C LYS A 96 -17.72 9.16 5.02
N GLN A 97 -16.56 8.98 5.65
CA GLN A 97 -15.33 9.64 5.23
C GLN A 97 -14.79 9.09 3.91
N ALA A 98 -14.95 7.79 3.64
CA ALA A 98 -14.61 7.18 2.37
C ALA A 98 -15.44 7.74 1.18
N GLU A 99 -16.62 8.28 1.46
CA GLU A 99 -17.46 8.96 0.47
C GLU A 99 -17.18 10.48 0.38
N ARG A 100 -16.34 11.03 1.27
CA ARG A 100 -16.05 12.46 1.43
C ARG A 100 -14.55 12.76 1.31
N ALA A 101 -14.00 13.48 2.27
CA ALA A 101 -12.63 14.01 2.23
C ALA A 101 -11.57 12.93 2.09
N VAL A 102 -11.68 11.82 2.82
CA VAL A 102 -10.73 10.69 2.70
C VAL A 102 -10.85 10.04 1.32
N GLY A 103 -12.07 9.82 0.83
CA GLY A 103 -12.30 9.26 -0.50
C GLY A 103 -11.84 10.19 -1.63
N ALA A 104 -12.03 11.51 -1.49
CA ALA A 104 -11.51 12.49 -2.45
C ALA A 104 -9.98 12.47 -2.49
N THR A 105 -9.33 12.43 -1.32
CA THR A 105 -7.86 12.29 -1.21
C THR A 105 -7.40 10.96 -1.82
N TYR A 106 -8.08 9.86 -1.55
CA TYR A 106 -7.77 8.57 -2.16
C TYR A 106 -7.84 8.60 -3.69
N LYS A 107 -8.86 9.23 -4.26
CA LYS A 107 -8.98 9.42 -5.73
C LYS A 107 -7.80 10.22 -6.29
N ALA A 108 -7.39 11.29 -5.61
CA ALA A 108 -6.22 12.07 -5.99
C ALA A 108 -4.93 11.24 -5.93
N LEU A 109 -4.73 10.44 -4.88
CA LEU A 109 -3.58 9.54 -4.77
C LEU A 109 -3.57 8.49 -5.90
N ARG A 110 -4.72 7.92 -6.25
CA ARG A 110 -4.84 6.99 -7.40
C ARG A 110 -4.36 7.63 -8.70
N ALA A 111 -4.76 8.86 -8.96
CA ALA A 111 -4.36 9.59 -10.17
C ALA A 111 -2.85 9.94 -10.22
N LEU A 112 -2.17 9.89 -9.08
CA LEU A 112 -0.72 10.12 -9.02
C LEU A 112 0.10 8.86 -9.31
N VAL A 113 -0.47 7.66 -9.26
CA VAL A 113 0.28 6.40 -9.42
C VAL A 113 0.94 6.33 -10.80
N SER A 114 0.19 6.58 -11.86
CA SER A 114 0.68 6.54 -13.24
C SER A 114 1.70 7.65 -13.59
N ARG A 115 1.88 8.62 -12.70
CA ARG A 115 2.86 9.72 -12.88
C ARG A 115 4.17 9.46 -12.13
N GLN A 116 4.31 8.32 -11.47
CA GLN A 116 5.51 8.01 -10.70
C GLN A 116 6.60 7.41 -11.58
N PRO A 117 7.88 7.74 -11.37
CA PRO A 117 8.97 7.18 -12.16
C PRO A 117 9.18 5.67 -11.91
N ALA A 118 8.76 5.19 -10.74
CA ALA A 118 8.78 3.76 -10.40
C ALA A 118 7.68 3.43 -9.41
N VAL A 119 7.02 2.29 -9.62
CA VAL A 119 5.94 1.79 -8.77
C VAL A 119 6.17 0.31 -8.48
N HIS A 120 6.23 -0.04 -7.21
CA HIS A 120 6.19 -1.42 -6.76
C HIS A 120 4.75 -1.89 -6.69
N THR A 121 4.45 -3.05 -7.23
CA THR A 121 3.10 -3.64 -7.14
C THR A 121 3.17 -5.08 -6.67
N ASP A 122 2.23 -5.44 -5.81
CA ASP A 122 2.06 -6.79 -5.27
C ASP A 122 0.63 -6.96 -4.79
N ASP A 123 0.18 -8.19 -4.55
CA ASP A 123 -1.16 -8.43 -4.07
C ASP A 123 -1.21 -9.51 -2.96
N THR A 124 -2.31 -9.51 -2.25
CA THR A 124 -2.60 -10.56 -1.27
C THR A 124 -4.07 -10.93 -1.31
N GLY A 125 -4.38 -12.21 -1.06
CA GLY A 125 -5.76 -12.63 -0.97
C GLY A 125 -6.55 -11.80 0.05
N TRP A 126 -7.78 -11.44 -0.29
CA TRP A 126 -8.74 -10.70 0.51
C TRP A 126 -10.11 -11.36 0.45
N ARG A 127 -11.08 -10.88 1.22
CA ARG A 127 -12.47 -11.29 1.12
C ARG A 127 -13.41 -10.10 1.30
N VAL A 128 -14.50 -10.09 0.52
CA VAL A 128 -15.58 -9.12 0.66
C VAL A 128 -16.90 -9.88 0.75
N ALA A 129 -17.64 -9.68 1.80
CA ALA A 129 -18.89 -10.43 2.07
C ALA A 129 -18.73 -11.97 1.97
N GLY A 130 -17.56 -12.48 2.41
CA GLY A 130 -17.25 -13.92 2.32
C GLY A 130 -16.74 -14.38 0.95
N LYS A 131 -16.90 -13.59 -0.11
CA LYS A 131 -16.42 -13.89 -1.48
C LYS A 131 -14.93 -13.62 -1.62
N THR A 132 -14.26 -14.37 -2.47
CA THR A 132 -12.85 -14.16 -2.81
C THR A 132 -12.65 -12.79 -3.43
N ALA A 133 -11.60 -12.12 -2.98
CA ALA A 133 -11.11 -10.86 -3.50
C ALA A 133 -9.60 -10.78 -3.30
N PHE A 134 -8.97 -9.73 -3.82
CA PHE A 134 -7.53 -9.46 -3.71
C PHE A 134 -7.33 -8.01 -3.29
N LEU A 135 -6.41 -7.79 -2.37
CA LEU A 135 -5.93 -6.47 -2.02
C LEU A 135 -4.61 -6.25 -2.77
N MET A 136 -4.63 -5.34 -3.71
CA MET A 136 -3.47 -4.96 -4.52
C MET A 136 -2.86 -3.68 -3.96
N ALA A 137 -1.54 -3.60 -3.94
CA ALA A 137 -0.78 -2.43 -3.51
C ALA A 137 0.04 -1.86 -4.67
N PHE A 138 0.05 -0.54 -4.79
CA PHE A 138 0.86 0.23 -5.74
C PHE A 138 1.61 1.28 -4.94
N VAL A 139 2.92 1.09 -4.77
CA VAL A 139 3.67 1.84 -3.76
C VAL A 139 5.04 2.29 -4.27
N ASN A 140 5.50 3.41 -3.71
CA ASN A 140 6.86 3.89 -3.86
C ASN A 140 7.36 4.51 -2.52
N PRO A 141 8.51 5.17 -2.45
CA PRO A 141 8.99 5.80 -1.21
C PRO A 141 8.04 6.82 -0.57
N SER A 142 7.21 7.53 -1.35
CA SER A 142 6.34 8.62 -0.89
C SER A 142 4.84 8.35 -1.02
N LEU A 143 4.44 7.32 -1.78
CA LEU A 143 3.06 7.04 -2.11
C LEU A 143 2.71 5.59 -1.76
N SER A 144 1.50 5.37 -1.24
CA SER A 144 0.88 4.06 -1.11
C SER A 144 -0.57 4.14 -1.55
N VAL A 145 -0.94 3.34 -2.53
CA VAL A 145 -2.31 3.18 -2.99
C VAL A 145 -2.68 1.71 -2.95
N TYR A 146 -3.81 1.43 -2.36
CA TYR A 146 -4.35 0.06 -2.28
C TYR A 146 -5.70 0.01 -2.96
N GLN A 147 -6.01 -1.12 -3.58
CA GLN A 147 -7.34 -1.38 -4.13
C GLN A 147 -7.78 -2.82 -3.84
N VAL A 148 -9.05 -3.02 -3.55
CA VAL A 148 -9.66 -4.35 -3.38
C VAL A 148 -10.42 -4.67 -4.64
N ARG A 149 -10.10 -5.81 -5.27
CA ARG A 149 -10.73 -6.25 -6.53
C ARG A 149 -11.13 -7.72 -6.43
N PRO A 150 -12.17 -8.14 -7.13
CA PRO A 150 -12.59 -9.55 -7.15
C PRO A 150 -11.57 -10.45 -7.83
N GLN A 151 -10.71 -9.89 -8.66
CA GLN A 151 -9.65 -10.60 -9.36
C GLN A 151 -8.34 -9.83 -9.26
N HIS A 152 -7.23 -10.45 -9.70
CA HIS A 152 -5.90 -9.85 -9.77
C HIS A 152 -5.27 -10.13 -11.14
N ARG A 153 -5.99 -9.77 -12.19
CA ARG A 153 -5.56 -9.89 -13.58
C ARG A 153 -4.84 -8.61 -14.03
N ASN A 154 -4.42 -8.59 -15.28
CA ASN A 154 -3.81 -7.39 -15.86
C ASN A 154 -4.77 -6.19 -15.91
N GLU A 155 -6.08 -6.43 -16.06
CA GLU A 155 -7.08 -5.38 -16.10
C GLU A 155 -7.08 -4.55 -14.82
N GLU A 156 -7.01 -5.22 -13.66
CA GLU A 156 -6.97 -4.53 -12.37
C GLU A 156 -5.62 -3.81 -12.15
N VAL A 157 -4.52 -4.33 -12.70
CA VAL A 157 -3.23 -3.63 -12.67
C VAL A 157 -3.29 -2.37 -13.53
N ARG A 158 -3.88 -2.45 -14.72
CA ARG A 158 -4.01 -1.32 -15.67
C ARG A 158 -4.94 -0.21 -15.21
N GLU A 159 -5.77 -0.45 -14.21
CA GLU A 159 -6.54 0.65 -13.58
C GLU A 159 -5.64 1.75 -13.00
N LEU A 160 -4.40 1.42 -12.62
CA LEU A 160 -3.45 2.33 -11.99
C LEU A 160 -2.14 2.49 -12.77
N LEU A 161 -1.74 1.46 -13.52
CA LEU A 161 -0.58 1.45 -14.40
C LEU A 161 -1.05 1.12 -15.81
N PRO A 162 -1.52 2.11 -16.57
CA PRO A 162 -2.02 1.91 -17.92
C PRO A 162 -0.92 1.43 -18.88
N ALA A 163 -1.28 0.96 -20.06
CA ALA A 163 -0.34 0.40 -21.03
C ALA A 163 0.73 1.40 -21.54
N ASP A 164 0.44 2.69 -21.43
CA ASP A 164 1.34 3.82 -21.74
C ASP A 164 2.08 4.36 -20.51
N PHE A 165 2.14 3.60 -19.41
CA PHE A 165 2.89 3.99 -18.22
C PHE A 165 4.38 4.14 -18.54
N ASP A 166 4.90 5.35 -18.41
CA ASP A 166 6.29 5.73 -18.76
C ASP A 166 7.30 5.43 -17.63
N GLY A 167 6.83 5.01 -16.46
CA GLY A 167 7.69 4.61 -15.34
C GLY A 167 8.07 3.12 -15.39
N VAL A 168 8.75 2.68 -14.33
CA VAL A 168 9.11 1.26 -14.16
C VAL A 168 8.16 0.59 -13.17
N MET A 169 7.51 -0.47 -13.58
CA MET A 169 6.75 -1.36 -12.71
C MET A 169 7.68 -2.40 -12.08
N ILE A 170 7.80 -2.39 -10.74
CA ILE A 170 8.59 -3.37 -9.98
C ILE A 170 7.61 -4.37 -9.38
N CYS A 171 7.69 -5.63 -9.81
CA CYS A 171 6.71 -6.65 -9.47
C CYS A 171 7.37 -8.01 -9.24
N ASP A 172 6.60 -8.94 -8.73
CA ASP A 172 6.99 -10.35 -8.71
C ASP A 172 6.93 -10.96 -10.12
N ARG A 173 6.94 -12.28 -10.22
CA ARG A 173 6.86 -13.04 -11.47
C ARG A 173 5.43 -13.58 -11.73
N GLY A 174 4.42 -12.88 -11.25
CA GLY A 174 3.01 -13.25 -11.45
C GLY A 174 2.60 -13.11 -12.92
N ARG A 175 1.75 -14.02 -13.40
CA ARG A 175 1.27 -14.03 -14.79
C ARG A 175 0.49 -12.79 -15.18
N SER A 176 -0.15 -12.13 -14.24
CA SER A 176 -0.88 -10.87 -14.47
C SER A 176 0.02 -9.74 -14.96
N TYR A 177 1.31 -9.78 -14.60
CA TYR A 177 2.30 -8.79 -15.04
C TYR A 177 3.00 -9.15 -16.34
N ASP A 178 2.88 -10.40 -16.79
CA ASP A 178 3.47 -10.89 -18.07
C ASP A 178 2.43 -10.91 -19.22
N ALA A 179 1.29 -10.25 -19.05
CA ALA A 179 0.24 -10.15 -20.04
C ALA A 179 0.66 -9.26 -21.23
N ALA A 180 0.21 -9.60 -22.43
CA ALA A 180 0.54 -8.87 -23.66
C ALA A 180 0.16 -7.38 -23.61
N GLU A 181 -0.91 -7.05 -22.91
CA GLU A 181 -1.36 -5.67 -22.71
C GLU A 181 -0.42 -4.80 -21.86
N LEU A 182 0.55 -5.42 -21.19
CA LEU A 182 1.60 -4.77 -20.40
C LEU A 182 3.00 -4.90 -21.04
N GLU A 183 3.10 -5.42 -22.27
CA GLU A 183 4.37 -5.62 -22.97
C GLU A 183 5.14 -4.30 -23.16
N GLY A 184 4.42 -3.19 -23.41
CA GLY A 184 5.01 -1.85 -23.52
C GLY A 184 5.48 -1.25 -22.21
N VAL A 185 5.06 -1.77 -21.05
CA VAL A 185 5.42 -1.24 -19.75
C VAL A 185 6.79 -1.75 -19.32
N ALA A 186 7.70 -0.82 -19.01
CA ALA A 186 9.01 -1.17 -18.48
C ALA A 186 8.86 -1.86 -17.13
N GLN A 187 9.40 -3.08 -16.98
CA GLN A 187 9.29 -3.85 -15.75
C GLN A 187 10.64 -4.20 -15.13
N GLN A 188 10.71 -4.28 -13.81
CA GLN A 188 11.78 -4.95 -13.07
C GLN A 188 11.16 -6.12 -12.31
N LYS A 189 11.53 -7.33 -12.67
CA LYS A 189 11.12 -8.53 -11.92
C LYS A 189 11.94 -8.66 -10.65
N CYS A 190 11.28 -9.00 -9.56
CA CYS A 190 11.90 -9.11 -8.23
C CYS A 190 13.05 -10.14 -8.23
N LEU A 191 14.30 -9.67 -8.08
CA LEU A 191 15.46 -10.54 -8.02
C LEU A 191 15.45 -11.47 -6.81
N ALA A 192 14.86 -11.05 -5.68
CA ALA A 192 14.77 -11.91 -4.50
C ALA A 192 13.99 -13.20 -4.80
N HIS A 193 12.93 -13.13 -5.61
CA HIS A 193 12.18 -14.29 -6.05
C HIS A 193 12.98 -15.20 -7.01
N LEU A 194 13.69 -14.61 -7.96
CA LEU A 194 14.56 -15.37 -8.87
C LEU A 194 15.69 -16.07 -8.10
N ILE A 195 16.36 -15.36 -7.20
CA ILE A 195 17.44 -15.91 -6.37
C ILE A 195 16.92 -17.05 -5.48
N ARG A 196 15.75 -16.87 -4.85
CA ARG A 196 15.12 -17.93 -4.01
C ARG A 196 14.79 -19.16 -4.83
N ASN A 197 14.22 -19.01 -6.02
CA ASN A 197 13.89 -20.11 -6.91
C ASN A 197 15.15 -20.82 -7.39
N SER A 198 16.21 -20.09 -7.73
CA SER A 198 17.50 -20.63 -8.14
C SER A 198 18.19 -21.38 -7.00
N ALA A 199 18.15 -20.82 -5.77
CA ALA A 199 18.68 -21.49 -4.58
C ALA A 199 17.94 -22.82 -4.30
N LYS A 200 16.61 -22.80 -4.34
CA LYS A 200 15.81 -24.02 -4.16
C LYS A 200 16.22 -25.14 -5.12
N LEU A 201 16.34 -24.82 -6.41
CA LEU A 201 16.80 -25.81 -7.40
C LEU A 201 18.23 -26.30 -7.14
N SER A 202 19.11 -25.38 -6.69
CA SER A 202 20.48 -25.74 -6.30
C SER A 202 20.55 -26.72 -5.14
N ASP A 203 19.67 -26.54 -4.15
CA ASP A 203 19.68 -27.30 -2.89
C ASP A 203 18.95 -28.65 -3.02
N GLU A 204 17.87 -28.68 -3.83
CA GLU A 204 17.07 -29.90 -4.05
C GLU A 204 17.68 -30.86 -5.11
N LYS A 205 18.65 -30.40 -5.91
CA LYS A 205 19.17 -31.16 -7.04
C LYS A 205 20.69 -31.31 -7.00
N ALA A 206 21.17 -32.48 -7.43
CA ALA A 206 22.59 -32.80 -7.49
C ALA A 206 23.17 -32.65 -8.90
N GLY A 207 24.49 -32.72 -9.02
CA GLY A 207 25.23 -32.75 -10.29
C GLY A 207 24.94 -31.53 -11.20
N GLN A 208 24.70 -31.80 -12.48
CA GLN A 208 24.45 -30.77 -13.48
C GLN A 208 23.12 -30.02 -13.24
N ALA A 209 22.10 -30.68 -12.72
CA ALA A 209 20.83 -30.09 -12.42
C ALA A 209 20.94 -29.01 -11.32
N GLY A 210 21.71 -29.28 -10.24
CA GLY A 210 21.99 -28.28 -9.22
C GLY A 210 22.95 -27.17 -9.68
N ARG A 211 23.81 -27.44 -10.67
CA ARG A 211 24.78 -26.45 -11.20
C ARG A 211 24.07 -25.29 -11.88
N PHE A 212 22.98 -25.53 -12.64
CA PHE A 212 22.21 -24.48 -13.30
C PHE A 212 21.69 -23.43 -12.30
N GLY A 213 21.03 -23.89 -11.23
CA GLY A 213 20.50 -23.00 -10.20
C GLY A 213 21.61 -22.23 -9.47
N ARG A 214 22.74 -22.89 -9.14
CA ARG A 214 23.89 -22.22 -8.49
C ARG A 214 24.46 -21.09 -9.35
N GLN A 215 24.70 -21.34 -10.64
CA GLN A 215 25.25 -20.36 -11.55
C GLN A 215 24.30 -19.17 -11.74
N LEU A 216 23.00 -19.44 -11.94
CA LEU A 216 22.00 -18.35 -12.05
C LEU A 216 21.95 -17.50 -10.77
N LYS A 217 21.94 -18.14 -9.60
CA LYS A 217 21.99 -17.45 -8.30
C LYS A 217 23.23 -16.56 -8.20
N ASP A 218 24.41 -17.08 -8.56
CA ASP A 218 25.67 -16.33 -8.51
C ASP A 218 25.64 -15.08 -9.39
N ILE A 219 25.21 -15.21 -10.65
CA ILE A 219 25.06 -14.07 -11.57
C ILE A 219 24.16 -13.00 -10.98
N LEU A 220 22.97 -13.40 -10.46
CA LEU A 220 22.02 -12.46 -9.89
C LEU A 220 22.52 -11.79 -8.59
N GLN A 221 23.28 -12.52 -7.77
CA GLN A 221 23.89 -11.96 -6.56
C GLN A 221 24.99 -10.94 -6.90
N ARG A 222 25.83 -11.23 -7.91
CA ARG A 222 26.83 -10.27 -8.42
C ARG A 222 26.17 -9.01 -8.99
N ALA A 223 25.04 -9.15 -9.66
CA ALA A 223 24.28 -8.00 -10.12
C ALA A 223 23.78 -7.11 -8.97
N LEU A 224 23.32 -7.71 -7.85
CA LEU A 224 22.95 -6.96 -6.64
C LEU A 224 24.16 -6.25 -6.01
N LEU A 225 25.31 -6.95 -5.90
CA LEU A 225 26.55 -6.36 -5.36
C LEU A 225 27.03 -5.20 -6.23
N LEU A 226 27.01 -5.36 -7.55
CA LEU A 226 27.34 -4.29 -8.48
C LEU A 226 26.44 -3.07 -8.25
N SER A 227 25.14 -3.26 -8.13
CA SER A 227 24.20 -2.16 -7.85
C SER A 227 24.48 -1.46 -6.53
N ALA A 228 24.82 -2.21 -5.48
CA ALA A 228 25.15 -1.65 -4.17
C ALA A 228 26.42 -0.78 -4.23
N GLY A 229 27.42 -1.18 -5.02
CA GLY A 229 28.68 -0.42 -5.23
C GLY A 229 28.58 0.71 -6.27
N ARG A 230 27.40 1.02 -6.81
CA ARG A 230 27.21 1.99 -7.93
C ARG A 230 27.92 3.32 -7.72
N LYS A 231 27.92 3.84 -6.49
CA LYS A 231 28.48 5.16 -6.17
C LYS A 231 30.02 5.20 -6.22
N GLU A 232 30.64 4.05 -6.07
CA GLU A 232 32.11 3.90 -6.03
C GLU A 232 32.69 3.60 -7.41
N ILE A 233 31.86 3.36 -8.41
CA ILE A 233 32.24 2.91 -9.75
C ILE A 233 32.04 4.06 -10.75
N GLY A 234 33.11 4.41 -11.46
CA GLY A 234 33.04 5.43 -12.51
C GLY A 234 32.15 5.01 -13.70
N PRO A 235 31.57 5.96 -14.47
CA PRO A 235 30.56 5.68 -15.48
C PRO A 235 30.99 4.70 -16.58
N LYS A 236 32.25 4.72 -17.00
CA LYS A 236 32.80 3.82 -18.03
C LYS A 236 32.92 2.39 -17.51
N ALA A 237 33.47 2.23 -16.31
CA ALA A 237 33.60 0.93 -15.66
C ALA A 237 32.24 0.33 -15.32
N TRP A 238 31.30 1.15 -14.87
CA TRP A 238 29.94 0.75 -14.62
C TRP A 238 29.28 0.14 -15.88
N ARG A 239 29.28 0.88 -16.99
CA ARG A 239 28.70 0.39 -18.25
C ARG A 239 29.29 -0.94 -18.68
N LYS A 240 30.62 -1.07 -18.59
CA LYS A 240 31.31 -2.32 -18.94
C LYS A 240 30.86 -3.47 -18.03
N GLN A 241 30.85 -3.29 -16.73
CA GLN A 241 30.47 -4.37 -15.79
C GLN A 241 29.00 -4.77 -15.94
N VAL A 242 28.10 -3.81 -16.20
CA VAL A 242 26.69 -4.10 -16.50
C VAL A 242 26.55 -4.91 -17.78
N GLU A 243 27.27 -4.56 -18.83
CA GLU A 243 27.25 -5.28 -20.09
C GLU A 243 27.85 -6.68 -19.97
N ASP A 244 28.97 -6.83 -19.27
CA ASP A 244 29.60 -8.14 -19.02
C ASP A 244 28.62 -9.09 -18.28
N LEU A 245 27.89 -8.59 -17.28
CA LEU A 245 26.85 -9.34 -16.57
C LEU A 245 25.65 -9.67 -17.47
N ASN A 246 25.25 -8.75 -18.32
CA ASN A 246 24.15 -8.95 -19.25
C ASN A 246 24.48 -10.06 -20.28
N ILE A 247 25.69 -10.05 -20.85
CA ILE A 247 26.19 -11.06 -21.76
C ILE A 247 26.23 -12.42 -21.06
N GLU A 248 26.79 -12.49 -19.83
CA GLU A 248 26.87 -13.74 -19.05
C GLU A 248 25.48 -14.30 -18.73
N LEU A 249 24.54 -13.46 -18.32
CA LEU A 249 23.15 -13.87 -18.04
C LEU A 249 22.47 -14.37 -19.33
N THR A 250 22.66 -13.68 -20.43
CA THR A 250 22.14 -14.09 -21.75
C THR A 250 22.67 -15.46 -22.14
N ALA A 251 23.99 -15.69 -22.05
CA ALA A 251 24.59 -16.97 -22.35
C ALA A 251 24.10 -18.09 -21.42
N HIS A 252 23.80 -17.75 -20.15
CA HIS A 252 23.27 -18.72 -19.19
C HIS A 252 21.80 -19.08 -19.45
N LEU A 253 20.98 -18.16 -19.98
CA LEU A 253 19.54 -18.31 -20.18
C LEU A 253 19.13 -18.65 -21.62
N ARG A 254 20.04 -18.55 -22.61
CA ARG A 254 19.72 -18.74 -24.03
C ARG A 254 20.33 -20.00 -24.63
N ASP A 255 19.75 -20.44 -25.74
CA ASP A 255 20.27 -21.46 -26.65
C ASP A 255 20.64 -22.78 -25.98
N ARG A 256 19.90 -23.17 -24.97
CA ARG A 256 20.15 -24.42 -24.24
C ARG A 256 18.84 -25.12 -23.83
N ARG A 257 18.91 -26.44 -23.83
CA ARG A 257 17.86 -27.31 -23.29
C ARG A 257 18.39 -28.05 -22.08
N LEU A 258 17.60 -28.03 -21.02
CA LEU A 258 17.92 -28.69 -19.78
C LEU A 258 17.06 -29.96 -19.64
N ARG A 259 17.69 -31.08 -19.23
CA ARG A 259 16.97 -32.34 -19.04
C ARG A 259 16.00 -32.31 -17.86
N ASP A 260 16.36 -31.57 -16.83
CA ASP A 260 15.52 -31.41 -15.65
C ASP A 260 14.38 -30.42 -15.94
N ARG A 261 13.13 -30.85 -15.69
CA ARG A 261 11.91 -30.07 -16.02
C ARG A 261 11.79 -28.76 -15.24
N ASP A 262 12.21 -28.75 -13.97
CA ASP A 262 12.09 -27.55 -13.13
C ASP A 262 13.12 -26.51 -13.53
N ASN A 263 14.34 -26.94 -13.84
CA ASN A 263 15.37 -26.07 -14.40
C ASN A 263 14.94 -25.51 -15.76
N GLN A 264 14.37 -26.34 -16.63
CA GLN A 264 13.86 -25.88 -17.93
C GLN A 264 12.72 -24.85 -17.76
N ARG A 265 11.81 -25.07 -16.80
CA ARG A 265 10.74 -24.10 -16.49
C ARG A 265 11.30 -22.77 -15.98
N LEU A 266 12.30 -22.82 -15.08
CA LEU A 266 12.95 -21.61 -14.57
C LEU A 266 13.70 -20.89 -15.69
N LEU A 267 14.44 -21.62 -16.53
CA LEU A 267 15.16 -21.08 -17.69
C LEU A 267 14.20 -20.38 -18.66
N ASN A 268 13.11 -21.03 -19.06
CA ASN A 268 12.14 -20.47 -19.99
C ASN A 268 11.52 -19.18 -19.43
N GLY A 269 11.07 -19.18 -18.18
CA GLY A 269 10.46 -18.02 -17.58
C GLY A 269 11.44 -16.87 -17.33
N ALA A 270 12.64 -17.16 -16.81
CA ALA A 270 13.68 -16.16 -16.59
C ALA A 270 14.24 -15.64 -17.92
N GLY A 271 14.41 -16.52 -18.90
CA GLY A 271 14.87 -16.17 -20.25
C GLY A 271 13.91 -15.21 -20.94
N ALA A 272 12.61 -15.52 -20.99
CA ALA A 272 11.60 -14.63 -21.57
C ALA A 272 11.60 -13.24 -20.90
N GLN A 273 11.67 -13.19 -19.56
CA GLN A 273 11.74 -11.93 -18.82
C GLN A 273 13.07 -11.18 -19.04
N HIS A 274 14.17 -11.90 -19.23
CA HIS A 274 15.46 -11.29 -19.57
C HIS A 274 15.44 -10.70 -20.98
N ASP A 275 14.83 -11.38 -21.96
CA ASP A 275 14.67 -10.93 -23.33
C ASP A 275 13.91 -9.61 -23.45
N GLN A 276 12.93 -9.41 -22.57
CA GLN A 276 12.18 -8.16 -22.42
C GLN A 276 12.93 -7.08 -21.63
N GLY A 277 14.16 -7.38 -21.15
CA GLY A 277 14.95 -6.46 -20.32
C GLY A 277 14.41 -6.28 -18.90
N HIS A 278 13.61 -7.23 -18.40
CA HIS A 278 12.93 -7.12 -17.10
C HIS A 278 13.75 -7.64 -15.92
N VAL A 279 14.87 -8.33 -16.13
CA VAL A 279 15.67 -8.93 -15.05
C VAL A 279 16.73 -7.96 -14.52
N LEU A 280 17.48 -7.30 -15.41
CA LEU A 280 18.58 -6.41 -15.04
C LEU A 280 18.26 -4.92 -15.25
N ARG A 281 17.00 -4.55 -15.42
CA ARG A 281 16.58 -3.15 -15.64
C ARG A 281 17.06 -2.19 -14.56
N PHE A 282 17.10 -2.64 -13.33
CA PHE A 282 17.58 -1.85 -12.19
C PHE A 282 19.04 -1.34 -12.36
N LEU A 283 19.90 -2.06 -13.08
CA LEU A 283 21.26 -1.63 -13.38
C LEU A 283 21.30 -0.49 -14.40
N TYR A 284 20.32 -0.42 -15.29
CA TYR A 284 20.23 0.60 -16.33
C TYR A 284 19.46 1.85 -15.88
N GLN A 285 18.40 1.68 -15.12
CA GLN A 285 17.47 2.76 -14.75
C GLN A 285 17.53 3.16 -13.26
N GLY A 286 18.38 2.51 -12.44
CA GLY A 286 18.57 2.88 -11.04
C GLY A 286 17.37 2.66 -10.14
N VAL A 287 16.44 1.78 -10.53
CA VAL A 287 15.29 1.38 -9.69
C VAL A 287 15.68 0.29 -8.69
N GLU A 288 14.81 0.01 -7.73
CA GLU A 288 15.07 -1.07 -6.77
C GLU A 288 15.03 -2.45 -7.46
N PRO A 289 16.00 -3.34 -7.16
CA PRO A 289 16.07 -4.68 -7.79
C PRO A 289 15.04 -5.68 -7.25
N THR A 290 14.39 -5.36 -6.12
CA THR A 290 13.48 -6.27 -5.41
C THR A 290 12.14 -5.62 -5.15
N ASN A 291 11.10 -6.45 -5.00
CA ASN A 291 9.75 -5.98 -4.66
C ASN A 291 9.47 -5.93 -3.14
N ASN A 292 10.53 -5.97 -2.32
CA ASN A 292 10.40 -5.99 -0.85
C ASN A 292 9.64 -4.79 -0.28
N ARG A 293 9.56 -3.67 -1.02
CA ARG A 293 8.79 -2.49 -0.64
C ARG A 293 7.29 -2.79 -0.64
N ALA A 294 6.75 -3.35 -1.71
CA ALA A 294 5.34 -3.71 -1.79
C ALA A 294 4.98 -4.80 -0.77
N GLU A 295 5.83 -5.82 -0.63
CA GLU A 295 5.64 -6.88 0.39
C GLU A 295 5.58 -6.29 1.81
N ARG A 296 6.46 -5.34 2.14
CA ARG A 296 6.49 -4.66 3.43
C ARG A 296 5.24 -3.81 3.66
N ASP A 297 4.80 -3.08 2.64
CA ASP A 297 3.62 -2.23 2.70
C ASP A 297 2.32 -3.04 2.80
N LEU A 298 2.27 -4.24 2.22
CA LEU A 298 1.14 -5.17 2.36
C LEU A 298 1.08 -5.87 3.73
N ARG A 299 2.21 -6.02 4.43
CA ARG A 299 2.28 -6.77 5.69
C ARG A 299 1.26 -6.34 6.74
N PRO A 300 1.02 -5.03 7.01
CA PRO A 300 -0.04 -4.60 7.94
C PRO A 300 -1.43 -5.08 7.53
N ALA A 301 -1.75 -5.06 6.23
CA ALA A 301 -3.03 -5.55 5.73
C ALA A 301 -3.17 -7.07 5.87
N VAL A 302 -2.07 -7.82 5.65
CA VAL A 302 -2.05 -9.27 5.89
C VAL A 302 -2.32 -9.60 7.37
N ILE A 303 -1.75 -8.81 8.29
CA ILE A 303 -2.01 -8.93 9.73
C ILE A 303 -3.48 -8.58 10.02
N ALA A 304 -3.97 -7.45 9.52
CA ALA A 304 -5.36 -7.02 9.70
C ALA A 304 -6.36 -8.09 9.20
N ARG A 305 -6.07 -8.73 8.05
CA ARG A 305 -6.88 -9.85 7.54
C ARG A 305 -6.96 -11.01 8.51
N LYS A 306 -5.83 -11.41 9.11
CA LYS A 306 -5.78 -12.52 10.07
C LYS A 306 -6.55 -12.22 11.35
N VAL A 307 -6.59 -10.95 11.77
CA VAL A 307 -7.18 -10.51 13.05
C VAL A 307 -8.64 -10.06 12.90
N SER A 308 -9.01 -9.47 11.74
CA SER A 308 -10.32 -8.81 11.53
C SER A 308 -11.17 -9.42 10.40
N HIS A 309 -10.73 -10.52 9.78
CA HIS A 309 -11.47 -11.28 8.76
C HIS A 309 -11.87 -10.48 7.50
N CYS A 310 -11.06 -9.51 7.05
CA CYS A 310 -11.27 -8.72 5.82
C CYS A 310 -12.50 -7.78 5.89
N SER A 311 -13.15 -7.54 4.74
CA SER A 311 -14.26 -6.59 4.61
C SER A 311 -15.62 -7.30 4.64
N LYS A 312 -16.51 -6.84 5.53
CA LYS A 312 -17.84 -7.42 5.68
C LYS A 312 -18.77 -7.14 4.49
N ASN A 313 -18.56 -6.03 3.78
CA ASN A 313 -19.33 -5.62 2.60
C ASN A 313 -18.48 -4.67 1.72
N GLU A 314 -19.02 -4.31 0.54
CA GLU A 314 -18.38 -3.42 -0.43
C GLU A 314 -18.08 -2.02 0.12
N ARG A 315 -18.98 -1.44 0.93
CA ARG A 315 -18.73 -0.13 1.56
C ARG A 315 -17.55 -0.19 2.53
N GLY A 316 -17.43 -1.30 3.28
CA GLY A 316 -16.29 -1.56 4.15
C GLY A 316 -14.99 -1.76 3.37
N ALA A 317 -15.04 -2.42 2.21
CA ALA A 317 -13.88 -2.57 1.32
C ALA A 317 -13.40 -1.21 0.80
N ARG A 318 -14.31 -0.36 0.30
CA ARG A 318 -14.00 1.01 -0.15
C ARG A 318 -13.42 1.88 0.99
N ALA A 319 -13.96 1.75 2.19
CA ALA A 319 -13.41 2.45 3.34
C ALA A 319 -11.99 1.95 3.66
N PHE A 320 -11.75 0.65 3.58
CA PHE A 320 -10.43 0.07 3.81
C PHE A 320 -9.40 0.57 2.78
N GLU A 321 -9.73 0.51 1.48
CA GLU A 321 -8.88 1.04 0.40
C GLU A 321 -8.47 2.49 0.67
N ALA A 322 -9.46 3.34 0.95
CA ALA A 322 -9.25 4.77 1.12
C ALA A 322 -8.39 5.08 2.35
N PHE A 323 -8.74 4.52 3.50
CA PHE A 323 -8.03 4.82 4.75
C PHE A 323 -6.61 4.25 4.77
N ILE A 324 -6.41 3.00 4.33
CA ILE A 324 -5.06 2.40 4.32
C ILE A 324 -4.15 3.16 3.35
N SER A 325 -4.67 3.61 2.21
CA SER A 325 -3.90 4.39 1.23
C SER A 325 -3.51 5.76 1.77
N VAL A 326 -4.48 6.51 2.28
CA VAL A 326 -4.26 7.86 2.80
C VAL A 326 -3.33 7.84 4.02
N LEU A 327 -3.57 6.96 4.97
CA LEU A 327 -2.76 6.85 6.20
C LEU A 327 -1.33 6.41 5.91
N ASN A 328 -1.12 5.40 5.06
CA ASN A 328 0.23 4.96 4.72
C ASN A 328 0.99 6.02 3.92
N THR A 329 0.32 6.74 3.03
CA THR A 329 0.93 7.88 2.31
C THR A 329 1.32 8.99 3.28
N PHE A 330 0.41 9.40 4.19
CA PHE A 330 0.74 10.41 5.20
C PHE A 330 1.90 10.00 6.09
N ARG A 331 1.95 8.72 6.50
CA ARG A 331 3.07 8.18 7.30
C ARG A 331 4.40 8.23 6.54
N LYS A 332 4.41 7.95 5.25
CA LYS A 332 5.61 8.05 4.42
C LYS A 332 6.11 9.50 4.28
N LEU A 333 5.18 10.43 4.12
CA LEU A 333 5.51 11.85 3.96
C LEU A 333 5.97 12.48 5.29
N ASN A 334 5.28 12.19 6.39
CA ASN A 334 5.65 12.67 7.73
C ASN A 334 5.04 11.77 8.82
N PRO A 335 5.81 10.83 9.38
CA PRO A 335 5.31 9.89 10.40
C PRO A 335 4.73 10.58 11.65
N ALA A 336 5.37 11.64 12.13
CA ALA A 336 4.96 12.35 13.35
C ALA A 336 3.64 13.12 13.20
N SER A 337 3.25 13.44 11.97
CA SER A 337 2.05 14.24 11.69
C SER A 337 0.89 13.43 11.11
N THR A 338 0.99 12.11 11.00
CA THR A 338 -0.04 11.26 10.36
C THR A 338 -1.43 11.46 10.96
N ILE A 339 -1.58 11.32 12.28
CA ILE A 339 -2.86 11.50 12.97
C ILE A 339 -3.33 12.96 12.91
N PRO A 340 -2.50 13.98 13.22
CA PRO A 340 -2.87 15.38 13.04
C PRO A 340 -3.33 15.73 11.63
N THR A 341 -2.67 15.21 10.60
CA THR A 341 -3.03 15.47 9.20
C THR A 341 -4.37 14.82 8.83
N LEU A 342 -4.60 13.58 9.24
CA LEU A 342 -5.90 12.94 9.08
C LEU A 342 -7.00 13.69 9.86
N ALA A 343 -6.73 14.18 11.06
CA ALA A 343 -7.69 14.94 11.83
C ALA A 343 -8.11 16.24 11.12
N ARG A 344 -7.15 16.97 10.53
CA ARG A 344 -7.43 18.15 9.70
C ARG A 344 -8.27 17.79 8.47
N LEU A 345 -7.91 16.72 7.77
CA LEU A 345 -8.66 16.23 6.61
C LEU A 345 -10.12 15.90 6.96
N ILE A 346 -10.34 15.19 8.08
CA ILE A 346 -11.68 14.83 8.58
C ILE A 346 -12.47 16.07 9.04
N ALA A 347 -11.80 17.08 9.58
CA ALA A 347 -12.42 18.33 10.01
C ALA A 347 -12.86 19.22 8.83
N CYS A 348 -12.13 19.19 7.72
CA CYS A 348 -12.52 19.91 6.50
C CYS A 348 -13.81 19.29 5.95
N GLN A 349 -14.95 19.94 6.23
CA GLN A 349 -16.21 19.60 5.55
C GLN A 349 -16.18 20.30 4.18
N PRO A 350 -16.38 19.61 3.06
CA PRO A 350 -16.71 20.31 1.83
C PRO A 350 -18.00 21.10 2.08
N ALA A 351 -18.05 22.33 1.58
CA ALA A 351 -19.26 23.12 1.58
C ALA A 351 -20.41 22.26 1.01
N PRO A 352 -21.65 22.34 1.56
CA PRO A 352 -22.78 21.66 0.96
C PRO A 352 -22.95 22.20 -0.47
N SER A 353 -22.87 21.27 -1.43
CA SER A 353 -23.23 21.54 -2.84
C SER A 353 -24.69 21.85 -2.98
#